data_f0cbf60876a9c100af10350639db4d58
#
_entry.id   f0cbf60876a9c100af10350639db4d58
#
_cell.length_a   1.000
_cell.length_b   1.000
_cell.length_c   1.000
_cell.angle_alpha   90.00
_cell.angle_beta   90.00
_cell.angle_gamma   90.00
#
_symmetry.space_group_name_H-M   'P 1'
#
loop_
_entity.id
_entity.type
_entity.pdbx_description
1 polymer ?
#
loop_
_entity_poly.entity_id
_entity_poly.type
_entity_poly.pdbx_seq_one_letter_code
_entity_poly.pdbx_strand_id
1 'polypeptide(L)'
;MEQANPLKEGDKAPAFSFRDADGVERSTTDLAGSPYLVFFYPKDNTPGCTVEACGFRNNLPELGEFGITVIGVSCDSEKSHEKFRAKRKLPFPLAADVSREIVKAFGVWGEKSFMGRKYEGIHRMSFLVAEDGHVAKTYRKVKVKKHPTEVLADARSLFG
;
A
#
# COMPACT_ATOMS: atom_id res chain seq x y z
N MET A 1 2.17 14.11 19.94
CA MET A 1 2.24 13.23 18.74
C MET A 1 1.61 13.97 17.57
N GLU A 2 2.24 13.90 16.42
CA GLU A 2 1.71 14.52 15.21
C GLU A 2 0.54 13.73 14.67
N GLN A 3 -0.39 14.45 14.02
CA GLN A 3 -1.47 13.83 13.29
C GLN A 3 -0.97 13.33 11.93
N ALA A 4 -1.55 12.27 11.42
CA ALA A 4 -1.29 11.84 10.05
C ALA A 4 -1.74 12.95 9.08
N ASN A 5 -0.94 13.17 8.05
CA ASN A 5 -1.24 14.16 7.01
C ASN A 5 -0.95 13.56 5.65
N PRO A 6 -1.85 12.70 5.14
CA PRO A 6 -1.59 11.94 3.91
C PRO A 6 -1.52 12.83 2.68
N LEU A 7 -0.78 12.32 1.68
CA LEU A 7 -0.73 12.93 0.36
C LEU A 7 -2.15 13.07 -0.22
N LYS A 8 -2.33 14.08 -1.04
CA LYS A 8 -3.61 14.38 -1.71
C LYS A 8 -3.51 14.05 -3.20
N GLU A 9 -4.66 13.90 -3.83
CA GLU A 9 -4.72 13.79 -5.29
C GLU A 9 -3.98 14.96 -5.92
N GLY A 10 -3.14 14.66 -6.91
CA GLY A 10 -2.30 15.63 -7.59
C GLY A 10 -0.90 15.77 -7.02
N ASP A 11 -0.65 15.32 -5.79
CA ASP A 11 0.70 15.36 -5.22
C ASP A 11 1.60 14.37 -5.94
N LYS A 12 2.88 14.72 -6.05
CA LYS A 12 3.88 13.79 -6.57
C LYS A 12 4.15 12.72 -5.51
N ALA A 13 4.06 11.44 -5.90
CA ALA A 13 4.33 10.34 -4.98
C ALA A 13 5.84 10.25 -4.72
N PRO A 14 6.26 10.16 -3.44
CA PRO A 14 7.68 9.95 -3.12
C PRO A 14 8.18 8.62 -3.67
N ALA A 15 9.39 8.62 -4.21
CA ALA A 15 10.04 7.39 -4.64
C ALA A 15 10.52 6.61 -3.42
N PHE A 16 10.45 5.28 -3.50
CA PHE A 16 10.97 4.41 -2.46
C PHE A 16 11.44 3.08 -3.07
N SER A 17 12.31 2.39 -2.34
CA SER A 17 12.81 1.07 -2.73
C SER A 17 12.03 -0.04 -2.05
N PHE A 18 11.89 -1.15 -2.74
CA PHE A 18 11.22 -2.35 -2.23
C PHE A 18 11.85 -3.59 -2.86
N ARG A 19 11.63 -4.77 -2.25
CA ARG A 19 12.02 -6.05 -2.85
C ARG A 19 10.80 -6.64 -3.53
N ASP A 20 10.96 -7.03 -4.80
CA ASP A 20 9.87 -7.66 -5.54
C ASP A 20 9.66 -9.12 -5.09
N ALA A 21 8.70 -9.79 -5.72
CA ALA A 21 8.33 -11.17 -5.39
C ALA A 21 9.50 -12.16 -5.54
N ASP A 22 10.47 -11.83 -6.40
CA ASP A 22 11.66 -12.66 -6.64
C ASP A 22 12.85 -12.27 -5.75
N GLY A 23 12.65 -11.33 -4.82
CA GLY A 23 13.69 -10.87 -3.91
C GLY A 23 14.66 -9.85 -4.51
N VAL A 24 14.36 -9.34 -5.70
CA VAL A 24 15.18 -8.34 -6.38
C VAL A 24 14.81 -6.95 -5.89
N GLU A 25 15.83 -6.15 -5.53
CA GLU A 25 15.60 -4.78 -5.11
C GLU A 25 15.21 -3.91 -6.30
N ARG A 26 14.11 -3.17 -6.13
CA ARG A 26 13.60 -2.26 -7.14
C ARG A 26 13.25 -0.92 -6.50
N SER A 27 13.05 0.08 -7.34
CA SER A 27 12.54 1.39 -6.92
C SER A 27 11.21 1.66 -7.63
N THR A 28 10.36 2.47 -7.02
CA THR A 28 9.13 2.92 -7.70
C THR A 28 9.42 3.73 -8.94
N THR A 29 10.63 4.30 -9.08
CA THR A 29 11.06 4.96 -10.32
C THR A 29 11.14 3.97 -11.50
N ASP A 30 11.35 2.69 -11.24
CA ASP A 30 11.34 1.64 -12.27
C ASP A 30 9.93 1.39 -12.81
N LEU A 31 8.91 1.89 -12.13
CA LEU A 31 7.51 1.78 -12.55
C LEU A 31 7.04 2.98 -13.36
N ALA A 32 7.94 3.92 -13.67
CA ALA A 32 7.60 5.11 -14.47
C ALA A 32 6.94 4.70 -15.78
N GLY A 33 5.84 5.36 -16.13
CA GLY A 33 5.05 5.01 -17.31
C GLY A 33 3.96 3.99 -17.07
N SER A 34 3.86 3.44 -15.85
CA SER A 34 2.78 2.52 -15.46
C SER A 34 2.20 2.92 -14.11
N PRO A 35 0.88 2.76 -13.90
CA PRO A 35 0.30 3.04 -12.60
C PRO A 35 0.68 1.99 -11.57
N TYR A 36 0.63 2.38 -10.29
CA TYR A 36 0.80 1.43 -9.20
C TYR A 36 -0.06 1.81 -8.02
N LEU A 37 -0.38 0.80 -7.20
CA LEU A 37 -1.12 0.98 -5.95
C LEU A 37 -0.21 0.65 -4.78
N VAL A 38 -0.15 1.58 -3.83
CA VAL A 38 0.54 1.36 -2.56
C VAL A 38 -0.52 1.32 -1.47
N PHE A 39 -0.62 0.19 -0.76
CA PHE A 39 -1.51 0.12 0.39
C PHE A 39 -0.71 -0.02 1.68
N PHE A 40 -1.02 0.86 2.62
CA PHE A 40 -0.38 0.90 3.93
C PHE A 40 -1.26 0.20 4.95
N TYR A 41 -0.69 -0.72 5.71
CA TYR A 41 -1.42 -1.50 6.70
C TYR A 41 -0.62 -1.62 8.00
N PRO A 42 -1.29 -1.71 9.16
CA PRO A 42 -0.60 -1.63 10.46
C PRO A 42 0.34 -2.79 10.77
N LYS A 43 -0.04 -4.03 10.45
CA LYS A 43 0.76 -5.18 10.88
C LYS A 43 0.45 -6.46 10.09
N ASP A 44 1.50 -7.19 9.71
CA ASP A 44 1.38 -8.48 9.04
C ASP A 44 0.53 -9.47 9.84
N ASN A 45 -0.21 -10.28 9.11
CA ASN A 45 -0.96 -11.44 9.62
C ASN A 45 -2.02 -11.11 10.68
N THR A 46 -2.47 -9.85 10.75
CA THR A 46 -3.66 -9.48 11.53
C THR A 46 -4.92 -9.67 10.69
N PRO A 47 -6.11 -9.85 11.30
CA PRO A 47 -7.31 -10.18 10.54
C PRO A 47 -7.67 -9.19 9.43
N GLY A 48 -7.69 -7.88 9.74
CA GLY A 48 -8.02 -6.86 8.74
C GLY A 48 -7.00 -6.75 7.63
N CYS A 49 -5.71 -6.81 7.98
CA CYS A 49 -4.63 -6.72 6.99
C CYS A 49 -4.62 -7.97 6.10
N THR A 50 -4.94 -9.14 6.64
CA THR A 50 -5.06 -10.37 5.87
C THR A 50 -6.21 -10.30 4.86
N VAL A 51 -7.38 -9.81 5.28
CA VAL A 51 -8.54 -9.65 4.38
C VAL A 51 -8.19 -8.69 3.24
N GLU A 52 -7.57 -7.57 3.54
CA GLU A 52 -7.19 -6.58 2.53
C GLU A 52 -6.17 -7.15 1.54
N ALA A 53 -5.09 -7.76 2.04
CA ALA A 53 -4.05 -8.33 1.21
C ALA A 53 -4.58 -9.46 0.32
N CYS A 54 -5.39 -10.35 0.87
CA CYS A 54 -5.99 -11.45 0.10
C CYS A 54 -6.97 -10.93 -0.96
N GLY A 55 -7.68 -9.82 -0.66
CA GLY A 55 -8.54 -9.17 -1.63
C GLY A 55 -7.76 -8.62 -2.82
N PHE A 56 -6.62 -7.98 -2.59
CA PHE A 56 -5.74 -7.54 -3.68
C PHE A 56 -5.16 -8.72 -4.45
N ARG A 57 -4.76 -9.80 -3.76
CA ARG A 57 -4.32 -11.02 -4.42
C ARG A 57 -5.39 -11.54 -5.39
N ASN A 58 -6.64 -11.60 -4.95
CA ASN A 58 -7.73 -12.14 -5.73
C ASN A 58 -8.11 -11.26 -6.93
N ASN A 59 -7.86 -9.96 -6.85
CA ASN A 59 -8.15 -9.01 -7.92
C ASN A 59 -6.90 -8.63 -8.74
N LEU A 60 -5.75 -9.25 -8.45
CA LEU A 60 -4.50 -8.89 -9.10
C LEU A 60 -4.51 -9.09 -10.62
N PRO A 61 -5.09 -10.20 -11.17
CA PRO A 61 -5.14 -10.33 -12.63
C PRO A 61 -5.86 -9.18 -13.31
N GLU A 62 -6.98 -8.74 -12.78
CA GLU A 62 -7.78 -7.64 -13.35
C GLU A 62 -7.07 -6.30 -13.20
N LEU A 63 -6.43 -6.06 -12.04
CA LEU A 63 -5.61 -4.86 -11.84
C LEU A 63 -4.43 -4.83 -12.81
N GLY A 64 -3.83 -5.98 -13.08
CA GLY A 64 -2.72 -6.12 -14.03
C GLY A 64 -3.11 -5.79 -15.46
N GLU A 65 -4.39 -5.95 -15.84
CA GLU A 65 -4.89 -5.54 -17.15
C GLU A 65 -4.75 -4.04 -17.40
N PHE A 66 -4.73 -3.24 -16.32
CA PHE A 66 -4.50 -1.80 -16.39
C PHE A 66 -3.03 -1.44 -16.17
N GLY A 67 -2.14 -2.42 -16.08
CA GLY A 67 -0.72 -2.21 -15.83
C GLY A 67 -0.40 -1.85 -14.38
N ILE A 68 -1.33 -2.07 -13.45
CA ILE A 68 -1.15 -1.69 -12.04
C ILE A 68 -0.30 -2.70 -11.30
N THR A 69 0.82 -2.24 -10.73
CA THR A 69 1.61 -2.99 -9.77
C THR A 69 1.07 -2.70 -8.38
N VAL A 70 0.87 -3.74 -7.56
CA VAL A 70 0.41 -3.59 -6.18
C VAL A 70 1.58 -3.78 -5.24
N ILE A 71 1.74 -2.86 -4.29
CA ILE A 71 2.80 -2.90 -3.27
C ILE A 71 2.15 -2.67 -1.90
N GLY A 72 2.35 -3.61 -0.99
CA GLY A 72 1.93 -3.43 0.40
C GLY A 72 3.09 -2.89 1.23
N VAL A 73 2.82 -2.01 2.18
CA VAL A 73 3.84 -1.41 3.04
C VAL A 73 3.41 -1.46 4.49
N SER A 74 4.27 -1.98 5.34
CA SER A 74 4.16 -1.86 6.80
C SER A 74 5.55 -1.71 7.40
N CYS A 75 5.61 -1.47 8.71
CA CYS A 75 6.88 -1.34 9.43
C CYS A 75 7.39 -2.67 9.97
N ASP A 76 6.77 -3.78 9.57
CA ASP A 76 7.25 -5.12 9.90
C ASP A 76 8.56 -5.43 9.17
N SER A 77 9.32 -6.39 9.70
CA SER A 77 10.59 -6.81 9.11
C SER A 77 10.40 -7.57 7.80
N GLU A 78 11.46 -7.69 7.01
CA GLU A 78 11.45 -8.50 5.79
C GLU A 78 11.11 -9.96 6.11
N LYS A 79 11.61 -10.47 7.22
CA LYS A 79 11.33 -11.85 7.66
C LYS A 79 9.84 -12.04 7.95
N SER A 80 9.19 -11.07 8.60
CA SER A 80 7.76 -11.09 8.85
C SER A 80 6.98 -11.08 7.53
N HIS A 81 7.37 -10.21 6.60
CA HIS A 81 6.75 -10.14 5.28
C HIS A 81 6.88 -11.43 4.49
N GLU A 82 8.04 -12.09 4.52
CA GLU A 82 8.23 -13.37 3.84
C GLU A 82 7.27 -14.42 4.37
N LYS A 83 7.11 -14.50 5.70
CA LYS A 83 6.16 -15.43 6.33
C LYS A 83 4.72 -15.13 5.93
N PHE A 84 4.35 -13.87 5.93
CA PHE A 84 3.00 -13.45 5.56
C PHE A 84 2.70 -13.76 4.09
N ARG A 85 3.63 -13.43 3.19
CA ARG A 85 3.50 -13.72 1.76
C ARG A 85 3.37 -15.23 1.50
N ALA A 86 4.22 -16.04 2.15
CA ALA A 86 4.18 -17.49 2.00
C ALA A 86 2.87 -18.08 2.52
N LYS A 87 2.44 -17.64 3.70
CA LYS A 87 1.23 -18.16 4.35
C LYS A 87 -0.03 -17.84 3.54
N ARG A 88 -0.12 -16.66 2.96
CA ARG A 88 -1.30 -16.20 2.22
C ARG A 88 -1.15 -16.25 0.71
N LYS A 89 -0.01 -16.72 0.23
CA LYS A 89 0.30 -16.83 -1.21
C LYS A 89 0.10 -15.49 -1.93
N LEU A 90 0.71 -14.44 -1.37
CA LEU A 90 0.62 -13.10 -1.94
C LEU A 90 1.64 -12.96 -3.08
N PRO A 91 1.19 -12.73 -4.32
CA PRO A 91 2.09 -12.66 -5.49
C PRO A 91 2.70 -11.26 -5.71
N PHE A 92 2.41 -10.31 -4.83
CA PHE A 92 2.92 -8.96 -4.94
C PHE A 92 3.91 -8.65 -3.81
N PRO A 93 4.79 -7.64 -3.99
CA PRO A 93 5.79 -7.30 -2.99
C PRO A 93 5.19 -6.64 -1.75
N LEU A 94 5.86 -6.86 -0.61
CA LEU A 94 5.59 -6.16 0.64
C LEU A 94 6.88 -5.43 1.02
N ALA A 95 6.83 -4.10 1.10
CA ALA A 95 7.98 -3.28 1.47
C ALA A 95 8.10 -3.21 2.99
N ALA A 96 9.27 -3.56 3.51
CA ALA A 96 9.57 -3.55 4.95
C ALA A 96 10.11 -2.17 5.34
N ASP A 97 9.22 -1.30 5.81
CA ASP A 97 9.58 0.08 6.18
C ASP A 97 9.97 0.18 7.65
N VAL A 98 11.00 -0.56 8.05
CA VAL A 98 11.46 -0.60 9.44
C VAL A 98 11.90 0.79 9.93
N SER A 99 12.50 1.59 9.06
CA SER A 99 12.95 2.95 9.37
C SER A 99 11.80 3.96 9.46
N ARG A 100 10.61 3.61 8.97
CA ARG A 100 9.42 4.48 8.90
C ARG A 100 9.55 5.63 7.90
N GLU A 101 10.53 5.59 7.03
CA GLU A 101 10.73 6.65 6.03
C GLU A 101 9.59 6.72 5.02
N ILE A 102 9.13 5.56 4.54
CA ILE A 102 8.06 5.51 3.53
C ILE A 102 6.72 5.97 4.14
N VAL A 103 6.37 5.46 5.31
CA VAL A 103 5.09 5.81 5.96
C VAL A 103 5.04 7.29 6.33
N LYS A 104 6.16 7.88 6.69
CA LYS A 104 6.25 9.32 6.97
C LYS A 104 6.19 10.15 5.69
N ALA A 105 6.86 9.69 4.62
CA ALA A 105 6.86 10.38 3.33
C ALA A 105 5.46 10.44 2.71
N PHE A 106 4.66 9.40 2.87
CA PHE A 106 3.27 9.36 2.39
C PHE A 106 2.28 9.99 3.38
N GLY A 107 2.74 10.35 4.58
CA GLY A 107 1.91 11.02 5.57
C GLY A 107 0.91 10.12 6.29
N VAL A 108 1.12 8.81 6.28
CA VAL A 108 0.20 7.83 6.91
C VAL A 108 0.58 7.48 8.34
N TRP A 109 1.74 7.94 8.80
CA TRP A 109 2.20 7.75 10.18
C TRP A 109 1.71 8.90 11.04
N GLY A 110 1.06 8.60 12.14
CA GLY A 110 0.59 9.65 13.02
C GLY A 110 -0.11 9.13 14.26
N GLU A 111 -0.67 10.04 15.05
CA GLU A 111 -1.36 9.72 16.29
C GLU A 111 -2.57 8.82 16.04
N LYS A 112 -2.64 7.75 16.81
CA LYS A 112 -3.78 6.83 16.85
C LYS A 112 -4.26 6.74 18.30
N SER A 113 -5.53 6.39 18.48
CA SER A 113 -6.11 6.20 19.80
C SER A 113 -6.81 4.85 19.88
N PHE A 114 -6.58 4.14 20.98
CA PHE A 114 -7.24 2.86 21.24
C PHE A 114 -7.49 2.73 22.74
N MET A 115 -8.76 2.58 23.13
CA MET A 115 -9.17 2.42 24.53
C MET A 115 -8.61 3.51 25.45
N GLY A 116 -8.61 4.76 25.00
CA GLY A 116 -8.14 5.91 25.75
C GLY A 116 -6.61 6.11 25.75
N ARG A 117 -5.87 5.20 25.13
CA ARG A 117 -4.39 5.33 24.98
C ARG A 117 -4.07 5.94 23.62
N LYS A 118 -3.17 6.90 23.62
CA LYS A 118 -2.64 7.50 22.40
C LYS A 118 -1.27 6.90 22.10
N TYR A 119 -1.04 6.62 20.81
CA TYR A 119 0.23 6.10 20.32
C TYR A 119 0.41 6.50 18.87
N GLU A 120 1.61 6.37 18.34
CA GLU A 120 1.87 6.60 16.93
C GLU A 120 1.85 5.28 16.16
N GLY A 121 1.31 5.32 14.97
CA GLY A 121 1.24 4.14 14.11
C GLY A 121 0.78 4.47 12.71
N ILE A 122 0.68 3.41 11.90
CA ILE A 122 0.21 3.51 10.52
C ILE A 122 -1.31 3.60 10.50
N HIS A 123 -1.81 4.64 9.81
CA HIS A 123 -3.23 4.69 9.44
C HIS A 123 -3.43 3.89 8.15
N ARG A 124 -4.45 3.04 8.12
CA ARG A 124 -4.75 2.22 6.95
C ARG A 124 -5.24 3.11 5.81
N MET A 125 -4.39 3.30 4.82
CA MET A 125 -4.65 4.15 3.65
C MET A 125 -4.00 3.54 2.42
N SER A 126 -4.50 3.93 1.26
CA SER A 126 -3.90 3.52 -0.02
C SER A 126 -3.79 4.71 -0.95
N PHE A 127 -2.87 4.60 -1.90
CA PHE A 127 -2.64 5.62 -2.91
C PHE A 127 -2.55 4.94 -4.26
N LEU A 128 -3.42 5.34 -5.18
CA LEU A 128 -3.33 4.92 -6.57
C LEU A 128 -2.54 5.99 -7.32
N VAL A 129 -1.36 5.60 -7.80
CA VAL A 129 -0.43 6.52 -8.46
C VAL A 129 -0.52 6.31 -9.96
N ALA A 130 -0.73 7.39 -10.69
CA ALA A 130 -0.84 7.36 -12.15
C ALA A 130 0.54 7.18 -12.80
N GLU A 131 0.55 6.90 -14.09
CA GLU A 131 1.77 6.64 -14.86
C GLU A 131 2.75 7.81 -14.87
N ASP A 132 2.28 9.05 -14.62
CA ASP A 132 3.12 10.24 -14.52
C ASP A 132 3.77 10.42 -13.12
N GLY A 133 3.48 9.52 -12.18
CA GLY A 133 4.03 9.56 -10.83
C GLY A 133 3.26 10.42 -9.84
N HIS A 134 2.13 10.98 -10.25
CA HIS A 134 1.27 11.77 -9.37
C HIS A 134 0.12 10.93 -8.81
N VAL A 135 -0.30 11.22 -7.59
CA VAL A 135 -1.40 10.51 -6.92
C VAL A 135 -2.70 10.80 -7.66
N ALA A 136 -3.32 9.76 -8.22
CA ALA A 136 -4.62 9.85 -8.87
C ALA A 136 -5.77 9.74 -7.88
N LYS A 137 -5.60 8.89 -6.84
CA LYS A 137 -6.60 8.70 -5.78
C LYS A 137 -5.91 8.47 -4.46
N THR A 138 -6.44 9.11 -3.42
CA THR A 138 -6.05 8.87 -2.02
C THR A 138 -7.23 8.22 -1.30
N TYR A 139 -7.00 7.04 -0.72
CA TYR A 139 -8.01 6.32 0.03
C TYR A 139 -7.74 6.47 1.52
N ARG A 140 -8.37 7.46 2.13
CA ARG A 140 -8.16 7.80 3.56
C ARG A 140 -8.95 6.91 4.51
N LYS A 141 -10.07 6.36 4.05
CA LYS A 141 -10.94 5.47 4.82
C LYS A 141 -11.09 4.18 4.05
N VAL A 142 -10.48 3.12 4.57
CA VAL A 142 -10.42 1.82 3.91
C VAL A 142 -11.31 0.83 4.64
N LYS A 143 -12.26 0.23 3.92
CA LYS A 143 -13.03 -0.92 4.38
C LYS A 143 -12.39 -2.15 3.75
N VAL A 144 -11.71 -2.96 4.53
CA VAL A 144 -10.81 -4.01 4.04
C VAL A 144 -11.47 -5.00 3.08
N LYS A 145 -12.75 -5.31 3.27
CA LYS A 145 -13.47 -6.24 2.37
C LYS A 145 -13.81 -5.65 1.02
N LYS A 146 -14.06 -4.34 0.96
CA LYS A 146 -14.53 -3.64 -0.24
C LYS A 146 -13.41 -2.93 -0.99
N HIS A 147 -12.32 -2.62 -0.31
CA HIS A 147 -11.26 -1.77 -0.85
C HIS A 147 -10.65 -2.30 -2.15
N PRO A 148 -10.27 -3.59 -2.27
CA PRO A 148 -9.71 -4.08 -3.53
C PRO A 148 -10.63 -3.91 -4.73
N THR A 149 -11.93 -4.15 -4.58
CA THR A 149 -12.91 -3.96 -5.66
C THR A 149 -13.17 -2.48 -5.95
N GLU A 150 -13.10 -1.63 -4.92
CA GLU A 150 -13.17 -0.17 -5.08
C GLU A 150 -12.02 0.34 -5.94
N VAL A 151 -10.80 -0.11 -5.65
CA VAL A 151 -9.62 0.26 -6.44
C VAL A 151 -9.76 -0.21 -7.88
N LEU A 152 -10.26 -1.43 -8.10
CA LEU A 152 -10.49 -1.96 -9.44
C LEU A 152 -11.52 -1.11 -10.22
N ALA A 153 -12.59 -0.69 -9.58
CA ALA A 153 -13.59 0.18 -10.21
C ALA A 153 -12.99 1.54 -10.59
N ASP A 154 -12.17 2.12 -9.71
CA ASP A 154 -11.49 3.38 -9.98
C ASP A 154 -10.46 3.23 -11.11
N ALA A 155 -9.76 2.10 -11.18
CA ALA A 155 -8.83 1.80 -12.26
C ALA A 155 -9.53 1.76 -13.61
N ARG A 156 -10.71 1.15 -13.68
CA ARG A 156 -11.52 1.13 -14.90
C ARG A 156 -11.94 2.53 -15.33
N SER A 157 -12.30 3.37 -14.37
CA SER A 157 -12.72 4.75 -14.63
C SER A 157 -11.56 5.64 -15.09
N LEU A 158 -10.38 5.47 -14.49
CA LEU A 158 -9.22 6.33 -14.72
C LEU A 158 -8.33 5.87 -15.88
N PHE A 159 -8.19 4.56 -16.06
CA PHE A 159 -7.24 3.97 -17.01
C PHE A 159 -7.88 3.09 -18.09
N GLY A 160 -9.18 2.88 -17.97
CA GLY A 160 -9.94 2.04 -18.90
C GLY A 160 -10.35 2.72 -20.20
#